data_6099e320a6135496872400a2c039b4e5
#
_entry.id   6099e320a6135496872400a2c039b4e5
#
_cell.length_a   1.000
_cell.length_b   1.000
_cell.length_c   1.000
_cell.angle_alpha   90.00
_cell.angle_beta   90.00
_cell.angle_gamma   90.00
#
_symmetry.space_group_name_H-M   'P 1'
#
loop_
_entity.id
_entity.type
_entity.pdbx_description
1 polymer ?
#
loop_
_entity_poly.entity_id
_entity_poly.type
_entity_poly.pdbx_seq_one_letter_code
_entity_poly.pdbx_strand_id
1 'polypeptide(L)'
;FIKEILKTFLEKENSNILIIGHNAILRCLILSLIGRPKKGFRKIRLENASFSILNLSKQNDSYKTQIECLNQTSHLNNCIPSKIGDSRIFLIRHGETNWNKEGRFQGQIDIPLNKNGKDQAEKTGEYLKDINFNKAFSSSMKRPYETAQIILQKNKDLKIRMIDSLIEINHGLWEGKLESEIREEWPYLLKNWHEKPEEVIMPEGESISNVYERSIKAFREICLSQEYNDLTLTVAHDAVNKTIICDLLGI
;
A
#
# COMPACT_ATOMS: atom_id res chain seq x y z
N PHE A 1 9.39 25.14 12.35
CA PHE A 1 8.07 24.91 11.73
C PHE A 1 7.54 23.50 12.03
N ILE A 2 8.17 22.40 11.55
CA ILE A 2 7.72 21.02 11.83
C ILE A 2 7.67 20.75 13.35
N LYS A 3 8.73 21.12 14.08
CA LYS A 3 8.79 20.96 15.55
C LYS A 3 7.67 21.75 16.26
N GLU A 4 7.28 22.92 15.77
CA GLU A 4 6.19 23.72 16.34
C GLU A 4 4.82 23.10 16.05
N ILE A 5 4.57 22.65 14.80
CA ILE A 5 3.34 21.92 14.46
C ILE A 5 3.22 20.67 15.35
N LEU A 6 4.28 19.91 15.48
CA LEU A 6 4.30 18.70 16.29
C LEU A 6 4.11 19.00 17.79
N LYS A 7 4.69 20.08 18.29
CA LYS A 7 4.47 20.55 19.67
C LYS A 7 3.00 20.87 19.91
N THR A 8 2.38 21.65 19.02
CA THR A 8 0.94 21.98 19.10
C THR A 8 0.06 20.73 19.02
N PHE A 9 0.45 19.73 18.20
CA PHE A 9 -0.24 18.46 18.08
C PHE A 9 -0.13 17.62 19.36
N LEU A 10 1.06 17.58 19.97
CA LEU A 10 1.33 16.80 21.18
C LEU A 10 0.68 17.38 22.46
N GLU A 11 0.33 18.65 22.45
CA GLU A 11 -0.33 19.33 23.58
C GLU A 11 -1.86 19.10 23.60
N LYS A 12 -2.45 18.62 22.51
CA LYS A 12 -3.89 18.38 22.40
C LYS A 12 -4.17 16.93 22.02
N GLU A 13 -4.79 16.18 22.90
CA GLU A 13 -5.28 14.84 22.58
C GLU A 13 -6.38 14.90 21.52
N ASN A 14 -6.37 13.95 20.56
CA ASN A 14 -7.38 13.78 19.51
C ASN A 14 -7.64 15.03 18.65
N SER A 15 -6.60 15.78 18.29
CA SER A 15 -6.75 16.96 17.44
C SER A 15 -6.60 16.64 15.95
N ASN A 16 -7.42 17.30 15.12
CA ASN A 16 -7.23 17.36 13.68
C ASN A 16 -6.61 18.69 13.30
N ILE A 17 -5.49 18.67 12.56
CA ILE A 17 -4.79 19.86 12.11
C ILE A 17 -4.88 19.95 10.60
N LEU A 18 -5.39 21.07 10.09
CA LEU A 18 -5.37 21.38 8.67
C LEU A 18 -4.14 22.24 8.36
N ILE A 19 -3.29 21.77 7.45
CA ILE A 19 -2.12 22.51 6.96
C ILE A 19 -2.33 22.80 5.48
N ILE A 20 -2.39 24.09 5.13
CA ILE A 20 -2.48 24.55 3.76
C ILE A 20 -1.15 25.20 3.40
N GLY A 21 -0.58 24.80 2.26
CA GLY A 21 0.72 25.30 1.84
C GLY A 21 1.00 25.07 0.37
N HIS A 22 2.18 25.49 -0.06
CA HIS A 22 2.64 25.32 -1.43
C HIS A 22 3.26 23.94 -1.63
N ASN A 23 3.21 23.45 -2.86
CA ASN A 23 3.68 22.13 -3.28
C ASN A 23 5.07 21.77 -2.71
N ALA A 24 6.08 22.66 -2.85
CA ALA A 24 7.42 22.37 -2.37
C ALA A 24 7.49 22.19 -0.85
N ILE A 25 6.81 23.05 -0.09
CA ILE A 25 6.79 22.99 1.37
C ILE A 25 6.09 21.72 1.84
N LEU A 26 4.93 21.38 1.25
CA LEU A 26 4.19 20.18 1.62
C LEU A 26 4.97 18.91 1.32
N ARG A 27 5.68 18.83 0.17
CA ARG A 27 6.59 17.70 -0.11
C ARG A 27 7.69 17.58 0.92
N CYS A 28 8.36 18.69 1.27
CA CYS A 28 9.39 18.68 2.30
C CYS A 28 8.84 18.24 3.66
N LEU A 29 7.64 18.68 4.02
CA LEU A 29 6.97 18.27 5.25
C LEU A 29 6.73 16.75 5.28
N ILE A 30 6.09 16.20 4.26
CA ILE A 30 5.79 14.77 4.15
C ILE A 30 7.09 13.96 4.21
N LEU A 31 8.10 14.32 3.40
CA LEU A 31 9.38 13.63 3.38
C LEU A 31 10.12 13.69 4.72
N SER A 32 10.00 14.80 5.44
CA SER A 32 10.60 14.94 6.77
C SER A 32 9.91 14.00 7.78
N LEU A 33 8.60 13.89 7.72
CA LEU A 33 7.81 13.05 8.62
C LEU A 33 8.06 11.54 8.41
N ILE A 34 8.44 11.14 7.19
CA ILE A 34 8.82 9.75 6.87
C ILE A 34 10.34 9.51 6.92
N GLY A 35 11.11 10.40 7.52
CA GLY A 35 12.55 10.24 7.72
C GLY A 35 13.43 10.51 6.49
N ARG A 36 12.92 11.19 5.45
CA ARG A 36 13.63 11.49 4.20
C ARG A 36 13.74 12.98 3.86
N PRO A 37 14.14 13.86 4.80
CA PRO A 37 14.04 15.31 4.62
C PRO A 37 14.87 15.89 3.45
N LYS A 38 15.91 15.19 3.02
CA LYS A 38 16.85 15.67 1.99
C LYS A 38 16.81 14.88 0.68
N LYS A 39 16.01 13.82 0.59
CA LYS A 39 15.95 12.94 -0.58
C LYS A 39 14.49 12.66 -0.99
N GLY A 40 14.28 12.32 -2.25
CA GLY A 40 12.96 11.88 -2.72
C GLY A 40 11.98 12.99 -3.11
N PHE A 41 12.38 14.28 -3.14
CA PHE A 41 11.49 15.41 -3.46
C PHE A 41 10.70 15.21 -4.77
N ARG A 42 11.33 14.65 -5.80
CA ARG A 42 10.67 14.38 -7.09
C ARG A 42 9.92 13.03 -7.14
N LYS A 43 10.06 12.20 -6.11
CA LYS A 43 9.35 10.91 -6.01
C LYS A 43 7.90 11.08 -5.56
N ILE A 44 7.52 12.23 -5.00
CA ILE A 44 6.18 12.55 -4.56
C ILE A 44 5.59 13.61 -5.50
N ARG A 45 4.40 13.35 -6.03
CA ARG A 45 3.59 14.30 -6.77
C ARG A 45 2.45 14.78 -5.90
N LEU A 46 2.21 16.08 -5.88
CA LEU A 46 1.05 16.70 -5.24
C LEU A 46 0.39 17.62 -6.28
N GLU A 47 -0.87 17.35 -6.56
CA GLU A 47 -1.68 18.17 -7.48
C GLU A 47 -2.24 19.40 -6.76
N ASN A 48 -2.66 20.39 -7.54
CA ASN A 48 -3.37 21.54 -6.98
C ASN A 48 -4.68 21.09 -6.35
N ALA A 49 -4.98 21.61 -5.16
CA ALA A 49 -6.14 21.24 -4.35
C ALA A 49 -6.22 19.74 -3.96
N SER A 50 -5.16 18.96 -4.18
CA SER A 50 -5.09 17.62 -3.59
C SER A 50 -4.90 17.69 -2.09
N PHE A 51 -5.35 16.64 -1.39
CA PHE A 51 -5.06 16.52 0.04
C PHE A 51 -4.34 15.21 0.35
N SER A 52 -3.60 15.21 1.44
CA SER A 52 -2.93 14.02 1.99
C SER A 52 -3.27 13.94 3.48
N ILE A 53 -3.46 12.73 3.99
CA ILE A 53 -3.77 12.47 5.39
C ILE A 53 -2.60 11.73 6.02
N LEU A 54 -2.13 12.27 7.15
CA LEU A 54 -1.06 11.70 7.94
C LEU A 54 -1.56 11.52 9.37
N ASN A 55 -1.51 10.30 9.86
CA ASN A 55 -1.80 9.96 11.25
C ASN A 55 -0.52 10.08 12.07
N LEU A 56 -0.60 10.77 13.19
CA LEU A 56 0.50 10.97 14.12
C LEU A 56 0.13 10.37 15.47
N SER A 57 0.97 9.49 15.98
CA SER A 57 0.81 8.90 17.31
C SER A 57 2.01 9.25 18.18
N LYS A 58 1.75 9.70 19.41
CA LYS A 58 2.80 9.99 20.37
C LYS A 58 3.49 8.70 20.82
N GLN A 59 4.82 8.70 20.83
CA GLN A 59 5.65 7.59 21.29
C GLN A 59 6.79 8.13 22.14
N ASN A 60 6.64 8.13 23.46
CA ASN A 60 7.57 8.76 24.41
C ASN A 60 7.83 10.24 24.05
N ASP A 61 9.08 10.61 23.79
CA ASP A 61 9.50 11.97 23.37
C ASP A 61 9.49 12.18 21.85
N SER A 62 8.92 11.23 21.09
CA SER A 62 8.83 11.28 19.63
C SER A 62 7.40 11.01 19.17
N TYR A 63 7.21 10.90 17.87
CA TYR A 63 5.94 10.54 17.25
C TYR A 63 6.18 9.53 16.12
N LYS A 64 5.25 8.62 15.98
CA LYS A 64 5.15 7.72 14.84
C LYS A 64 4.21 8.36 13.82
N THR A 65 4.64 8.41 12.58
CA THR A 65 3.85 8.93 11.46
C THR A 65 3.40 7.79 10.56
N GLN A 66 2.13 7.78 10.19
CA GLN A 66 1.58 6.90 9.17
C GLN A 66 0.95 7.74 8.06
N ILE A 67 1.31 7.48 6.81
CA ILE A 67 0.61 8.06 5.66
C ILE A 67 -0.65 7.22 5.42
N GLU A 68 -1.83 7.81 5.59
CA GLU A 68 -3.11 7.17 5.30
C GLU A 68 -3.46 7.32 3.82
N CYS A 69 -3.35 8.54 3.29
CA CYS A 69 -3.45 8.77 1.86
C CYS A 69 -2.51 9.88 1.39
N LEU A 70 -2.13 9.83 0.13
CA LEU A 70 -1.23 10.79 -0.50
C LEU A 70 -1.82 11.29 -1.81
N ASN A 71 -1.82 12.62 -2.02
CA ASN A 71 -2.25 13.23 -3.27
C ASN A 71 -3.66 12.83 -3.69
N GLN A 72 -4.60 12.81 -2.77
CA GLN A 72 -6.00 12.47 -3.07
C GLN A 72 -6.66 13.56 -3.93
N THR A 73 -7.22 13.17 -5.07
CA THR A 73 -7.82 14.06 -6.07
C THR A 73 -9.22 13.63 -6.53
N SER A 74 -9.81 12.59 -5.91
CA SER A 74 -11.11 12.04 -6.33
C SER A 74 -12.28 13.03 -6.23
N HIS A 75 -12.14 14.10 -5.46
CA HIS A 75 -13.10 15.21 -5.35
C HIS A 75 -12.98 16.24 -6.49
N LEU A 76 -11.95 16.13 -7.34
CA LEU A 76 -11.74 16.97 -8.50
C LEU A 76 -12.33 16.29 -9.75
N ASN A 77 -12.67 17.10 -10.76
CA ASN A 77 -13.26 16.58 -12.01
C ASN A 77 -12.37 15.56 -12.73
N ASN A 78 -11.04 15.64 -12.56
CA ASN A 78 -10.08 14.65 -13.05
C ASN A 78 -9.65 13.76 -11.89
N CYS A 79 -10.39 12.67 -11.65
CA CYS A 79 -10.12 11.73 -10.56
C CYS A 79 -8.71 11.13 -10.59
N ILE A 80 -8.16 10.90 -11.80
CA ILE A 80 -6.81 10.36 -11.99
C ILE A 80 -5.95 11.43 -12.65
N PRO A 81 -4.87 11.88 -11.98
CA PRO A 81 -3.98 12.89 -12.55
C PRO A 81 -3.41 12.48 -13.90
N SER A 82 -3.15 13.45 -14.79
CA SER A 82 -2.55 13.20 -16.10
C SER A 82 -1.25 12.39 -15.97
N LYS A 83 -1.01 11.48 -16.92
CA LYS A 83 0.22 10.68 -16.96
C LYS A 83 1.44 11.61 -17.12
N ILE A 84 2.48 11.34 -16.35
CA ILE A 84 3.81 11.93 -16.48
C ILE A 84 4.80 10.79 -16.65
N GLY A 85 5.72 10.92 -17.60
CA GLY A 85 6.70 9.88 -17.92
C GLY A 85 6.19 8.91 -19.00
N ASP A 86 7.02 7.92 -19.30
CA ASP A 86 6.84 7.06 -20.48
C ASP A 86 5.78 5.99 -20.27
N SER A 87 5.66 5.46 -19.05
CA SER A 87 4.68 4.44 -18.69
C SER A 87 4.05 4.73 -17.33
N ARG A 88 3.01 3.99 -16.96
CA ARG A 88 2.37 4.11 -15.64
C ARG A 88 1.95 2.74 -15.11
N ILE A 89 2.30 2.46 -13.87
CA ILE A 89 1.87 1.26 -13.15
C ILE A 89 0.84 1.66 -12.09
N PHE A 90 -0.30 0.96 -12.08
CA PHE A 90 -1.32 1.04 -11.05
C PHE A 90 -1.11 -0.13 -10.10
N LEU A 91 -0.68 0.16 -8.87
CA LEU A 91 -0.47 -0.84 -7.83
C LEU A 91 -1.70 -0.91 -6.95
N ILE A 92 -2.35 -2.06 -6.91
CA ILE A 92 -3.64 -2.26 -6.23
C ILE A 92 -3.53 -3.40 -5.22
N ARG A 93 -4.11 -3.23 -4.03
CA ARG A 93 -4.33 -4.32 -3.07
C ARG A 93 -5.62 -5.05 -3.44
N HIS A 94 -5.65 -6.39 -3.25
CA HIS A 94 -6.86 -7.20 -3.43
C HIS A 94 -8.04 -6.71 -2.58
N GLY A 95 -9.26 -7.02 -3.02
CA GLY A 95 -10.50 -6.76 -2.29
C GLY A 95 -10.61 -7.58 -0.99
N GLU A 96 -11.60 -7.25 -0.17
CA GLU A 96 -11.84 -7.87 1.14
C GLU A 96 -12.12 -9.38 1.04
N THR A 97 -11.59 -10.13 2.00
CA THR A 97 -11.91 -11.54 2.25
C THR A 97 -12.68 -11.69 3.56
N ASN A 98 -13.24 -12.86 3.86
CA ASN A 98 -13.86 -13.09 5.16
C ASN A 98 -12.85 -12.95 6.30
N TRP A 99 -11.61 -13.40 6.12
CA TRP A 99 -10.57 -13.25 7.14
C TRP A 99 -10.15 -11.80 7.37
N ASN A 100 -10.14 -10.96 6.34
CA ASN A 100 -9.96 -9.52 6.53
C ASN A 100 -11.08 -8.94 7.40
N LYS A 101 -12.34 -9.31 7.12
CA LYS A 101 -13.50 -8.86 7.89
C LYS A 101 -13.46 -9.33 9.35
N GLU A 102 -12.96 -10.54 9.58
CA GLU A 102 -12.84 -11.14 10.90
C GLU A 102 -11.60 -10.65 11.68
N GLY A 103 -10.66 -9.95 11.02
CA GLY A 103 -9.40 -9.52 11.64
C GLY A 103 -8.40 -10.65 11.84
N ARG A 104 -8.47 -11.72 11.03
CA ARG A 104 -7.51 -12.83 11.07
C ARG A 104 -6.28 -12.53 10.23
N PHE A 105 -5.13 -12.94 10.71
CA PHE A 105 -3.90 -12.96 9.92
C PHE A 105 -4.04 -13.95 8.77
N GLN A 106 -3.90 -13.48 7.54
CA GLN A 106 -4.25 -14.31 6.38
C GLN A 106 -3.05 -14.98 5.72
N GLY A 107 -1.98 -14.24 5.47
CA GLY A 107 -0.76 -14.76 4.87
C GLY A 107 -0.99 -15.46 3.53
N GLN A 108 -0.42 -16.65 3.40
CA GLN A 108 -0.43 -17.46 2.17
C GLN A 108 -1.56 -18.48 2.10
N ILE A 109 -2.39 -18.61 3.13
CA ILE A 109 -3.65 -19.36 3.00
C ILE A 109 -4.55 -18.65 1.99
N ASP A 110 -4.98 -19.39 0.97
CA ASP A 110 -5.58 -18.82 -0.23
C ASP A 110 -7.11 -18.66 -0.11
N ILE A 111 -7.53 -17.70 0.72
CA ILE A 111 -8.93 -17.32 0.94
C ILE A 111 -9.43 -16.46 -0.24
N PRO A 112 -10.60 -16.78 -0.84
CA PRO A 112 -11.18 -16.00 -1.93
C PRO A 112 -11.76 -14.66 -1.45
N LEU A 113 -12.09 -13.78 -2.40
CA LEU A 113 -12.84 -12.56 -2.10
C LEU A 113 -14.22 -12.90 -1.50
N ASN A 114 -14.65 -12.11 -0.53
CA ASN A 114 -16.04 -12.13 -0.08
C ASN A 114 -16.90 -11.21 -0.99
N LYS A 115 -18.21 -11.12 -0.68
CA LYS A 115 -19.13 -10.29 -1.46
C LYS A 115 -18.70 -8.82 -1.49
N ASN A 116 -18.26 -8.29 -0.35
CA ASN A 116 -17.79 -6.89 -0.26
C ASN A 116 -16.50 -6.69 -1.06
N GLY A 117 -15.57 -7.64 -1.03
CA GLY A 117 -14.34 -7.57 -1.82
C GLY A 117 -14.59 -7.57 -3.33
N LYS A 118 -15.60 -8.31 -3.80
CA LYS A 118 -16.04 -8.27 -5.21
C LYS A 118 -16.62 -6.90 -5.57
N ASP A 119 -17.50 -6.36 -4.73
CA ASP A 119 -18.09 -5.03 -4.90
C ASP A 119 -16.99 -3.93 -4.89
N GLN A 120 -15.98 -4.04 -4.02
CA GLN A 120 -14.82 -3.14 -4.02
C GLN A 120 -14.05 -3.22 -5.34
N ALA A 121 -13.82 -4.42 -5.87
CA ALA A 121 -13.13 -4.60 -7.15
C ALA A 121 -13.95 -4.05 -8.34
N GLU A 122 -15.28 -4.23 -8.33
CA GLU A 122 -16.19 -3.65 -9.32
C GLU A 122 -16.16 -2.12 -9.31
N LYS A 123 -16.23 -1.51 -8.12
CA LYS A 123 -16.11 -0.05 -7.95
C LYS A 123 -14.75 0.48 -8.43
N THR A 124 -13.67 -0.27 -8.15
CA THR A 124 -12.34 0.07 -8.66
C THR A 124 -12.30 -0.03 -10.18
N GLY A 125 -12.88 -1.06 -10.78
CA GLY A 125 -12.98 -1.21 -12.22
C GLY A 125 -13.80 -0.09 -12.88
N GLU A 126 -14.91 0.34 -12.26
CA GLU A 126 -15.70 1.47 -12.76
C GLU A 126 -14.94 2.80 -12.63
N TYR A 127 -14.18 3.00 -11.53
CA TYR A 127 -13.33 4.18 -11.35
C TYR A 127 -12.20 4.26 -12.37
N LEU A 128 -11.68 3.11 -12.81
CA LEU A 128 -10.59 2.99 -13.77
C LEU A 128 -11.06 2.71 -15.21
N LYS A 129 -12.37 2.80 -15.49
CA LYS A 129 -12.97 2.40 -16.77
C LYS A 129 -12.42 3.08 -18.02
N ASP A 130 -11.92 4.32 -17.86
CA ASP A 130 -11.36 5.11 -18.96
C ASP A 130 -9.84 4.87 -19.12
N ILE A 131 -9.26 3.97 -18.32
CA ILE A 131 -7.87 3.56 -18.43
C ILE A 131 -7.77 2.32 -19.32
N ASN A 132 -7.17 2.49 -20.48
CA ASN A 132 -6.92 1.39 -21.41
C ASN A 132 -5.63 0.65 -20.99
N PHE A 133 -5.75 -0.28 -20.05
CA PHE A 133 -4.63 -1.12 -19.66
C PHE A 133 -4.18 -1.99 -20.83
N ASN A 134 -2.87 -2.08 -21.06
CA ASN A 134 -2.26 -2.95 -22.07
C ASN A 134 -1.36 -4.03 -21.45
N LYS A 135 -1.06 -3.93 -20.15
CA LYS A 135 -0.39 -4.98 -19.38
C LYS A 135 -1.10 -5.21 -18.05
N ALA A 136 -1.16 -6.46 -17.61
CA ALA A 136 -1.76 -6.81 -16.33
C ALA A 136 -0.94 -7.91 -15.63
N PHE A 137 -0.63 -7.67 -14.36
CA PHE A 137 0.08 -8.60 -13.49
C PHE A 137 -0.72 -8.81 -12.20
N SER A 138 -0.63 -9.99 -11.65
CA SER A 138 -1.23 -10.30 -10.35
C SER A 138 -0.34 -11.26 -9.57
N SER A 139 -0.41 -11.20 -8.24
CA SER A 139 -0.03 -12.35 -7.43
C SER A 139 -0.78 -13.59 -7.91
N SER A 140 -0.17 -14.76 -7.80
CA SER A 140 -0.77 -16.05 -8.20
C SER A 140 -1.88 -16.53 -7.25
N MET A 141 -2.11 -15.85 -6.12
CA MET A 141 -3.18 -16.19 -5.20
C MET A 141 -4.57 -15.78 -5.74
N LYS A 142 -5.62 -16.50 -5.32
CA LYS A 142 -7.02 -16.31 -5.81
C LYS A 142 -7.52 -14.88 -5.62
N ARG A 143 -7.38 -14.31 -4.42
CA ARG A 143 -7.94 -12.99 -4.10
C ARG A 143 -7.40 -11.84 -4.96
N PRO A 144 -6.09 -11.68 -5.22
CA PRO A 144 -5.60 -10.64 -6.13
C PRO A 144 -5.92 -10.94 -7.60
N TYR A 145 -5.87 -12.21 -8.00
CA TYR A 145 -6.22 -12.61 -9.36
C TYR A 145 -7.70 -12.32 -9.67
N GLU A 146 -8.62 -12.72 -8.78
CA GLU A 146 -10.05 -12.42 -8.91
C GLU A 146 -10.31 -10.90 -8.90
N THR A 147 -9.60 -10.14 -8.07
CA THR A 147 -9.67 -8.67 -8.07
C THR A 147 -9.26 -8.10 -9.43
N ALA A 148 -8.14 -8.57 -10.00
CA ALA A 148 -7.68 -8.13 -11.32
C ALA A 148 -8.68 -8.48 -12.44
N GLN A 149 -9.25 -9.69 -12.41
CA GLN A 149 -10.28 -10.11 -13.37
C GLN A 149 -11.51 -9.21 -13.33
N ILE A 150 -11.99 -8.87 -12.14
CA ILE A 150 -13.16 -7.99 -11.97
C ILE A 150 -12.85 -6.58 -12.47
N ILE A 151 -11.70 -6.01 -12.12
CA ILE A 151 -11.28 -4.67 -12.59
C ILE A 151 -11.21 -4.63 -14.13
N LEU A 152 -10.74 -5.71 -14.75
CA LEU A 152 -10.54 -5.81 -16.20
C LEU A 152 -11.75 -6.34 -16.96
N GLN A 153 -12.95 -6.40 -16.36
CA GLN A 153 -14.15 -6.95 -17.03
C GLN A 153 -14.45 -6.33 -18.39
N LYS A 154 -14.10 -5.05 -18.59
CA LYS A 154 -14.26 -4.34 -19.87
C LYS A 154 -13.10 -4.58 -20.85
N ASN A 155 -12.00 -5.17 -20.40
CA ASN A 155 -10.82 -5.49 -21.20
C ASN A 155 -10.49 -7.00 -21.09
N LYS A 156 -11.45 -7.84 -21.49
CA LYS A 156 -11.40 -9.30 -21.32
C LYS A 156 -10.27 -10.00 -22.11
N ASP A 157 -9.79 -9.37 -23.16
CA ASP A 157 -8.73 -9.93 -24.01
C ASP A 157 -7.34 -9.73 -23.39
N LEU A 158 -7.21 -8.85 -22.38
CA LEU A 158 -5.96 -8.61 -21.72
C LEU A 158 -5.62 -9.77 -20.76
N LYS A 159 -4.55 -10.50 -21.08
CA LYS A 159 -4.07 -11.61 -20.24
C LYS A 159 -3.43 -11.08 -18.97
N ILE A 160 -3.87 -11.62 -17.84
CA ILE A 160 -3.27 -11.37 -16.53
C ILE A 160 -2.12 -12.34 -16.34
N ARG A 161 -0.89 -11.83 -16.22
CA ARG A 161 0.29 -12.62 -15.89
C ARG A 161 0.39 -12.78 -14.37
N MET A 162 0.33 -14.03 -13.91
CA MET A 162 0.53 -14.36 -12.50
C MET A 162 2.02 -14.42 -12.14
N ILE A 163 2.37 -13.90 -10.95
CA ILE A 163 3.74 -13.83 -10.44
C ILE A 163 3.77 -14.35 -9.00
N ASP A 164 4.43 -15.49 -8.79
CA ASP A 164 4.55 -16.12 -7.46
C ASP A 164 5.32 -15.25 -6.46
N SER A 165 6.32 -14.52 -6.91
CA SER A 165 7.08 -13.61 -6.04
C SER A 165 6.28 -12.42 -5.51
N LEU A 166 5.03 -12.22 -5.97
CA LEU A 166 4.09 -11.23 -5.45
C LEU A 166 3.06 -11.80 -4.46
N ILE A 167 3.18 -13.08 -4.03
CA ILE A 167 2.32 -13.64 -2.97
C ILE A 167 2.53 -12.90 -1.66
N GLU A 168 1.53 -12.95 -0.76
CA GLU A 168 1.58 -12.26 0.53
C GLU A 168 2.69 -12.81 1.43
N ILE A 169 3.05 -12.05 2.48
CA ILE A 169 3.94 -12.54 3.52
C ILE A 169 3.38 -13.84 4.10
N ASN A 170 4.27 -14.84 4.28
CA ASN A 170 3.91 -16.03 5.02
C ASN A 170 3.91 -15.69 6.53
N HIS A 171 2.73 -15.67 7.14
CA HIS A 171 2.60 -15.44 8.57
C HIS A 171 2.85 -16.70 9.41
N GLY A 172 3.11 -17.87 8.78
CA GLY A 172 3.41 -19.12 9.45
C GLY A 172 2.32 -19.52 10.45
N LEU A 173 2.70 -19.77 11.70
CA LEU A 173 1.76 -20.20 12.76
C LEU A 173 0.69 -19.15 13.12
N TRP A 174 0.82 -17.93 12.65
CA TRP A 174 -0.19 -16.90 12.86
C TRP A 174 -1.34 -16.96 11.84
N GLU A 175 -1.18 -17.68 10.74
CA GLU A 175 -2.22 -17.77 9.70
C GLU A 175 -3.53 -18.36 10.26
N GLY A 176 -4.62 -17.66 10.02
CA GLY A 176 -5.97 -17.99 10.53
C GLY A 176 -6.26 -17.53 11.94
N LYS A 177 -5.25 -17.11 12.72
CA LYS A 177 -5.44 -16.65 14.11
C LYS A 177 -5.92 -15.19 14.15
N LEU A 178 -6.69 -14.88 15.19
CA LEU A 178 -6.99 -13.52 15.60
C LEU A 178 -5.78 -12.91 16.35
N GLU A 179 -5.70 -11.60 16.38
CA GLU A 179 -4.64 -10.90 17.12
C GLU A 179 -4.66 -11.25 18.63
N SER A 180 -5.85 -11.46 19.22
CA SER A 180 -5.99 -11.89 20.61
C SER A 180 -5.34 -13.24 20.88
N GLU A 181 -5.53 -14.22 19.97
CA GLU A 181 -4.95 -15.55 20.05
C GLU A 181 -3.41 -15.51 19.92
N ILE A 182 -2.92 -14.67 18.97
CA ILE A 182 -1.47 -14.46 18.81
C ILE A 182 -0.88 -13.78 20.04
N ARG A 183 -1.60 -12.84 20.67
CA ARG A 183 -1.15 -12.13 21.87
C ARG A 183 -0.98 -13.07 23.06
N GLU A 184 -1.80 -14.09 23.19
CA GLU A 184 -1.68 -15.11 24.23
C GLU A 184 -0.44 -15.99 24.05
N GLU A 185 -0.17 -16.44 22.81
CA GLU A 185 0.93 -17.35 22.52
C GLU A 185 2.28 -16.63 22.29
N TRP A 186 2.28 -15.44 21.64
CA TRP A 186 3.49 -14.68 21.27
C TRP A 186 3.40 -13.18 21.60
N PRO A 187 3.17 -12.79 22.87
CA PRO A 187 2.94 -11.39 23.25
C PRO A 187 4.08 -10.44 22.85
N TYR A 188 5.34 -10.86 23.04
CA TYR A 188 6.51 -10.04 22.69
C TYR A 188 6.71 -9.91 21.19
N LEU A 189 6.49 -11.00 20.44
CA LEU A 189 6.65 -10.98 19.00
C LEU A 189 5.57 -10.12 18.34
N LEU A 190 4.32 -10.22 18.81
CA LEU A 190 3.22 -9.37 18.35
C LEU A 190 3.48 -7.90 18.66
N LYS A 191 3.99 -7.58 19.84
CA LYS A 191 4.40 -6.21 20.17
C LYS A 191 5.45 -5.70 19.20
N ASN A 192 6.49 -6.48 18.93
CA ASN A 192 7.54 -6.11 17.97
C ASN A 192 6.96 -5.97 16.56
N TRP A 193 6.02 -6.80 16.15
CA TRP A 193 5.33 -6.66 14.85
C TRP A 193 4.63 -5.32 14.69
N HIS A 194 4.06 -4.76 15.75
CA HIS A 194 3.44 -3.43 15.72
C HIS A 194 4.45 -2.28 15.78
N GLU A 195 5.55 -2.47 16.51
CA GLU A 195 6.52 -1.40 16.78
C GLU A 195 7.66 -1.38 15.76
N LYS A 196 8.18 -2.55 15.39
CA LYS A 196 9.37 -2.77 14.56
C LYS A 196 9.21 -4.01 13.68
N PRO A 197 8.27 -4.01 12.73
CA PRO A 197 7.96 -5.19 11.93
C PRO A 197 9.17 -5.73 11.14
N GLU A 198 10.15 -4.87 10.84
CA GLU A 198 11.40 -5.24 10.15
C GLU A 198 12.31 -6.15 10.99
N GLU A 199 12.16 -6.18 12.31
CA GLU A 199 12.93 -7.04 13.23
C GLU A 199 12.25 -8.41 13.46
N VAL A 200 11.03 -8.62 12.93
CA VAL A 200 10.23 -9.82 13.20
C VAL A 200 10.40 -10.87 12.11
N ILE A 201 10.65 -12.10 12.54
CA ILE A 201 10.50 -13.30 11.71
C ILE A 201 9.29 -14.05 12.24
N MET A 202 8.31 -14.31 11.37
CA MET A 202 7.11 -15.05 11.75
C MET A 202 7.47 -16.50 12.14
N PRO A 203 6.87 -17.06 13.19
CA PRO A 203 7.08 -18.46 13.52
C PRO A 203 6.69 -19.36 12.34
N GLU A 204 7.64 -20.13 11.82
CA GLU A 204 7.49 -20.94 10.60
C GLU A 204 7.08 -20.15 9.34
N GLY A 205 7.37 -18.85 9.30
CA GLY A 205 7.00 -17.96 8.21
C GLY A 205 8.14 -17.07 7.72
N GLU A 206 7.77 -15.94 7.12
CA GLU A 206 8.69 -14.98 6.52
C GLU A 206 8.94 -13.77 7.44
N SER A 207 10.03 -13.07 7.19
CA SER A 207 10.26 -11.69 7.63
C SER A 207 9.84 -10.70 6.54
N ILE A 208 9.71 -9.41 6.90
CA ILE A 208 9.54 -8.33 5.92
C ILE A 208 10.71 -8.28 4.92
N SER A 209 11.94 -8.61 5.35
CA SER A 209 13.11 -8.67 4.47
C SER A 209 12.95 -9.74 3.38
N ASN A 210 12.43 -10.92 3.71
CA ASN A 210 12.17 -11.96 2.72
C ASN A 210 11.13 -11.50 1.67
N VAL A 211 10.05 -10.86 2.13
CA VAL A 211 9.03 -10.28 1.23
C VAL A 211 9.65 -9.20 0.34
N TYR A 212 10.46 -8.31 0.92
CA TYR A 212 11.18 -7.26 0.19
C TYR A 212 12.02 -7.85 -0.94
N GLU A 213 12.92 -8.78 -0.64
CA GLU A 213 13.84 -9.36 -1.62
C GLU A 213 13.12 -9.94 -2.82
N ARG A 214 12.07 -10.77 -2.60
CA ARG A 214 11.33 -11.42 -3.69
C ARG A 214 10.43 -10.46 -4.45
N SER A 215 9.72 -9.57 -3.74
CA SER A 215 8.75 -8.67 -4.36
C SER A 215 9.41 -7.55 -5.16
N ILE A 216 10.52 -6.98 -4.66
CA ILE A 216 11.25 -5.93 -5.37
C ILE A 216 11.92 -6.47 -6.63
N LYS A 217 12.48 -7.68 -6.59
CA LYS A 217 13.00 -8.32 -7.80
C LYS A 217 11.92 -8.45 -8.87
N ALA A 218 10.76 -9.01 -8.50
CA ALA A 218 9.63 -9.15 -9.42
C ALA A 218 9.10 -7.81 -9.93
N PHE A 219 8.99 -6.81 -9.05
CA PHE A 219 8.52 -5.48 -9.44
C PHE A 219 9.49 -4.76 -10.39
N ARG A 220 10.79 -4.90 -10.19
CA ARG A 220 11.81 -4.39 -11.13
C ARG A 220 11.69 -5.03 -12.50
N GLU A 221 11.44 -6.34 -12.57
CA GLU A 221 11.17 -7.02 -13.85
C GLU A 221 9.91 -6.47 -14.53
N ILE A 222 8.84 -6.19 -13.78
CA ILE A 222 7.66 -5.51 -14.30
C ILE A 222 8.03 -4.11 -14.83
N CYS A 223 8.81 -3.33 -14.09
CA CYS A 223 9.26 -2.00 -14.53
C CYS A 223 10.10 -2.07 -15.81
N LEU A 224 11.05 -3.01 -15.90
CA LEU A 224 11.90 -3.19 -17.07
C LEU A 224 11.14 -3.70 -18.30
N SER A 225 10.00 -4.35 -18.11
CA SER A 225 9.13 -4.80 -19.20
C SER A 225 8.24 -3.69 -19.78
N GLN A 226 8.27 -2.48 -19.20
CA GLN A 226 7.41 -1.38 -19.68
C GLN A 226 7.95 -0.79 -20.98
N GLU A 227 7.04 -0.50 -21.90
CA GLU A 227 7.27 0.22 -23.13
C GLU A 227 6.67 1.62 -23.04
N TYR A 228 6.97 2.44 -24.03
CA TYR A 228 6.40 3.79 -24.13
C TYR A 228 4.87 3.75 -24.20
N ASN A 229 4.22 4.55 -23.38
CA ASN A 229 2.76 4.61 -23.19
C ASN A 229 2.11 3.40 -22.52
N ASP A 230 2.86 2.45 -21.96
CA ASP A 230 2.23 1.36 -21.21
C ASP A 230 1.43 1.88 -20.00
N LEU A 231 0.24 1.31 -19.85
CA LEU A 231 -0.64 1.46 -18.71
C LEU A 231 -0.84 0.06 -18.11
N THR A 232 -0.21 -0.18 -16.99
CA THR A 232 -0.08 -1.51 -16.39
C THR A 232 -0.88 -1.61 -15.10
N LEU A 233 -1.73 -2.62 -14.99
CA LEU A 233 -2.37 -3.02 -13.75
C LEU A 233 -1.49 -4.03 -13.01
N THR A 234 -1.23 -3.81 -11.72
CA THR A 234 -0.56 -4.79 -10.84
C THR A 234 -1.37 -4.95 -9.58
N VAL A 235 -1.86 -6.16 -9.31
CA VAL A 235 -2.67 -6.46 -8.12
C VAL A 235 -1.92 -7.43 -7.21
N ALA A 236 -1.71 -7.01 -5.96
CA ALA A 236 -1.00 -7.81 -4.98
C ALA A 236 -1.61 -7.64 -3.56
N HIS A 237 -0.79 -7.67 -2.54
CA HIS A 237 -1.20 -7.75 -1.14
C HIS A 237 -0.66 -6.58 -0.31
N ASP A 238 -1.03 -6.54 0.97
CA ASP A 238 -0.69 -5.43 1.86
C ASP A 238 0.82 -5.30 2.08
N ALA A 239 1.48 -6.37 2.59
CA ALA A 239 2.91 -6.32 2.87
C ALA A 239 3.74 -6.14 1.60
N VAL A 240 3.37 -6.82 0.51
CA VAL A 240 4.03 -6.71 -0.80
C VAL A 240 3.95 -5.27 -1.34
N ASN A 241 2.76 -4.68 -1.35
CA ASN A 241 2.60 -3.31 -1.85
C ASN A 241 3.33 -2.29 -0.98
N LYS A 242 3.34 -2.48 0.34
CA LYS A 242 4.09 -1.64 1.27
C LYS A 242 5.60 -1.73 1.01
N THR A 243 6.17 -2.93 0.85
CA THR A 243 7.60 -3.09 0.55
C THR A 243 7.99 -2.43 -0.78
N ILE A 244 7.16 -2.56 -1.82
CA ILE A 244 7.36 -1.90 -3.11
C ILE A 244 7.34 -0.37 -2.95
N ILE A 245 6.36 0.17 -2.24
CA ILE A 245 6.24 1.63 -2.02
C ILE A 245 7.43 2.14 -1.19
N CYS A 246 7.84 1.41 -0.15
CA CYS A 246 9.00 1.76 0.67
C CYS A 246 10.28 1.81 -0.18
N ASP A 247 10.56 0.80 -1.02
CA ASP A 247 11.71 0.78 -1.93
C ASP A 247 11.68 2.00 -2.89
N LEU A 248 10.52 2.27 -3.50
CA LEU A 248 10.36 3.40 -4.41
C LEU A 248 10.62 4.75 -3.71
N LEU A 249 10.19 4.90 -2.48
CA LEU A 249 10.44 6.10 -1.68
C LEU A 249 11.86 6.13 -1.11
N GLY A 250 12.48 4.97 -0.95
CA GLY A 250 13.80 4.77 -0.35
C GLY A 250 13.76 4.82 1.19
N ILE A 251 12.71 4.35 1.79
CA ILE A 251 12.52 4.21 3.25
C ILE A 251 12.52 2.74 3.63
#